data_d541896a9ff9ccf8a501d0b46b7bf6c3
#
_entry.id   d541896a9ff9ccf8a501d0b46b7bf6c3
#
_cell.length_a   1.000
_cell.length_b   1.000
_cell.length_c   1.000
_cell.angle_alpha   90.00
_cell.angle_beta   90.00
_cell.angle_gamma   90.00
#
_symmetry.space_group_name_H-M   'P 1'
#
loop_
_entity.id
_entity.type
_entity.pdbx_description
1 polymer ?
#
loop_
_entity_poly.entity_id
_entity_poly.type
_entity_poly.pdbx_seq_one_letter_code
_entity_poly.pdbx_strand_id
1 'polypeptide(L)'
;MNKSINQMKLYLSLILLCAMSICITTNTYAQQDPQYTQYMYNTMNVNPAYAGSRGHTVITALGRMQWVGFEGAPNTQNLSYDTPLGYSGLGLGVNLMNDQVGPSSEIYLDANVSYNIQTGEEGNLAFGLRLGGRLLNIDWSKGTYKDDEVVFQDNINKFLPTVGAGIYYHQPQWYVGLSVPNILRMEHYDADTPGEVAVERMHFFLIAGYVFDINEDLKFKPAALLKGVSGAPLSLDISANLLFNEKFRVGASWRWDDSVSALLGFQATDSLLIGYSYDLTTSNYNVTNSGTHEIMLQYEIFKDIRYRSPRFF
;
A
#
# COMPACT_ATOMS: atom_id res chain seq x y z
N MET A 1 -7.50 -7.09 44.79
CA MET A 1 -6.84 -6.03 43.99
C MET A 1 -5.41 -6.42 43.54
N ASN A 2 -4.51 -6.86 44.43
CA ASN A 2 -3.13 -7.25 44.05
C ASN A 2 -3.00 -8.45 43.07
N LYS A 3 -3.89 -9.44 43.12
CA LYS A 3 -3.84 -10.61 42.20
C LYS A 3 -4.15 -10.22 40.74
N SER A 4 -5.10 -9.32 40.52
CA SER A 4 -5.48 -8.82 39.20
C SER A 4 -4.36 -7.98 38.55
N ILE A 5 -3.69 -7.15 39.33
CA ILE A 5 -2.56 -6.33 38.87
C ILE A 5 -1.36 -7.20 38.47
N ASN A 6 -1.09 -8.27 39.21
CA ASN A 6 0.02 -9.19 38.92
C ASN A 6 -0.29 -10.04 37.68
N GLN A 7 -1.54 -10.45 37.45
CA GLN A 7 -1.93 -11.11 36.21
C GLN A 7 -1.83 -10.20 35.00
N MET A 8 -2.25 -8.94 35.11
CA MET A 8 -2.12 -7.95 34.04
C MET A 8 -0.65 -7.68 33.68
N LYS A 9 0.25 -7.57 34.69
CA LYS A 9 1.70 -7.42 34.45
C LYS A 9 2.27 -8.66 33.76
N LEU A 10 1.82 -9.88 34.14
CA LEU A 10 2.26 -11.13 33.52
C LEU A 10 1.83 -11.20 32.05
N TYR A 11 0.59 -10.82 31.70
CA TYR A 11 0.14 -10.77 30.32
C TYR A 11 0.88 -9.71 29.52
N LEU A 12 1.14 -8.54 30.10
CA LEU A 12 1.91 -7.48 29.44
C LEU A 12 3.35 -7.91 29.15
N SER A 13 4.01 -8.60 30.11
CA SER A 13 5.38 -9.11 29.91
C SER A 13 5.42 -10.28 28.93
N LEU A 14 4.41 -11.14 28.87
CA LEU A 14 4.29 -12.19 27.86
C LEU A 14 4.08 -11.61 26.45
N ILE A 15 3.24 -10.59 26.30
CA ILE A 15 3.04 -9.86 25.04
C ILE A 15 4.35 -9.17 24.61
N LEU A 16 5.07 -8.55 25.56
CA LEU A 16 6.35 -7.91 25.28
C LEU A 16 7.43 -8.94 24.88
N LEU A 17 7.45 -10.10 25.52
CA LEU A 17 8.37 -11.19 25.21
C LEU A 17 8.06 -11.81 23.83
N CYS A 18 6.79 -12.00 23.49
CA CYS A 18 6.36 -12.41 22.15
C CYS A 18 6.71 -11.37 21.09
N ALA A 19 6.53 -10.08 21.38
CA ALA A 19 6.93 -9.00 20.48
C ALA A 19 8.46 -8.96 20.26
N MET A 20 9.26 -9.18 21.32
CA MET A 20 10.72 -9.26 21.20
C MET A 20 11.21 -10.50 20.46
N SER A 21 10.53 -11.64 20.53
CA SER A 21 10.92 -12.85 19.79
C SER A 21 10.64 -12.77 18.28
N ILE A 22 9.78 -11.87 17.84
CA ILE A 22 9.49 -11.59 16.42
C ILE A 22 10.62 -10.75 15.79
N CYS A 23 11.46 -10.09 16.59
CA CYS A 23 12.57 -9.23 16.11
C CYS A 23 13.88 -9.97 15.78
N ILE A 24 13.91 -11.30 15.77
CA ILE A 24 15.13 -12.05 15.36
C ILE A 24 15.15 -12.07 13.82
N THR A 25 15.78 -11.06 13.22
CA THR A 25 15.95 -10.94 11.77
C THR A 25 17.07 -11.83 11.27
N THR A 26 16.75 -12.80 10.42
CA THR A 26 17.71 -13.40 9.51
C THR A 26 17.77 -12.53 8.25
N ASN A 27 18.97 -12.16 7.77
CA ASN A 27 19.15 -11.47 6.51
C ASN A 27 18.66 -12.36 5.37
N THR A 28 17.45 -12.14 4.91
CA THR A 28 16.89 -12.80 3.74
C THR A 28 16.47 -11.70 2.77
N TYR A 29 17.06 -11.68 1.59
CA TYR A 29 16.65 -10.81 0.50
C TYR A 29 15.32 -11.34 -0.06
N ALA A 30 14.25 -10.58 0.08
CA ALA A 30 12.96 -10.88 -0.53
C ALA A 30 12.59 -9.71 -1.45
N GLN A 31 12.16 -10.02 -2.67
CA GLN A 31 11.58 -9.03 -3.56
C GLN A 31 10.32 -8.46 -2.91
N GLN A 32 10.19 -7.14 -2.83
CA GLN A 32 9.07 -6.47 -2.19
C GLN A 32 8.19 -5.81 -3.25
N ASP A 33 6.86 -5.96 -3.09
CA ASP A 33 5.91 -5.21 -3.90
C ASP A 33 6.09 -3.70 -3.72
N PRO A 34 5.80 -2.90 -4.77
CA PRO A 34 5.86 -1.44 -4.71
C PRO A 34 5.05 -0.88 -3.55
N GLN A 35 5.62 0.06 -2.83
CA GLN A 35 4.99 0.71 -1.68
C GLN A 35 4.88 2.20 -1.90
N TYR A 36 3.71 2.77 -1.57
CA TYR A 36 3.40 4.17 -1.79
C TYR A 36 3.42 4.95 -0.48
N THR A 37 3.87 6.19 -0.53
CA THR A 37 3.84 7.11 0.62
C THR A 37 2.43 7.62 0.87
N GLN A 38 1.64 7.78 -0.20
CA GLN A 38 0.24 8.22 -0.14
C GLN A 38 -0.76 7.04 -0.04
N TYR A 39 -0.37 5.92 0.59
CA TYR A 39 -1.18 4.69 0.72
C TYR A 39 -2.57 4.92 1.32
N MET A 40 -2.70 5.90 2.24
CA MET A 40 -3.96 6.22 2.92
C MET A 40 -5.01 6.88 1.98
N TYR A 41 -4.60 7.33 0.80
CA TYR A 41 -5.49 7.91 -0.21
C TYR A 41 -5.85 6.92 -1.33
N ASN A 42 -5.07 5.84 -1.50
CA ASN A 42 -5.33 4.76 -2.46
C ASN A 42 -5.23 3.39 -1.77
N THR A 43 -6.08 3.18 -0.76
CA THR A 43 -6.10 1.97 0.09
C THR A 43 -6.43 0.71 -0.70
N MET A 44 -7.14 0.81 -1.85
CA MET A 44 -7.47 -0.34 -2.70
C MET A 44 -6.23 -1.06 -3.24
N ASN A 45 -5.10 -0.38 -3.39
CA ASN A 45 -3.85 -1.02 -3.81
C ASN A 45 -3.41 -2.12 -2.83
N VAL A 46 -3.61 -1.90 -1.55
CA VAL A 46 -3.21 -2.83 -0.49
C VAL A 46 -4.36 -3.70 0.02
N ASN A 47 -5.63 -3.26 -0.08
CA ASN A 47 -6.77 -4.00 0.47
C ASN A 47 -7.96 -4.04 -0.52
N PRO A 48 -8.29 -5.21 -1.10
CA PRO A 48 -9.41 -5.34 -2.04
C PRO A 48 -10.78 -5.08 -1.41
N ALA A 49 -10.93 -5.24 -0.10
CA ALA A 49 -12.19 -4.96 0.61
C ALA A 49 -12.53 -3.46 0.68
N TYR A 50 -11.58 -2.59 0.32
CA TYR A 50 -11.82 -1.16 0.23
C TYR A 50 -12.68 -0.75 -0.96
N ALA A 51 -12.75 -1.56 -2.03
CA ALA A 51 -13.49 -1.25 -3.25
C ALA A 51 -14.94 -0.83 -2.94
N GLY A 52 -15.40 0.30 -3.51
CA GLY A 52 -16.74 0.87 -3.30
C GLY A 52 -17.00 1.48 -1.93
N SER A 53 -16.04 1.45 -1.00
CA SER A 53 -16.26 1.93 0.38
C SER A 53 -16.45 3.45 0.51
N ARG A 54 -16.08 4.21 -0.53
CA ARG A 54 -16.29 5.66 -0.57
C ARG A 54 -17.74 6.07 -0.85
N GLY A 55 -18.55 5.17 -1.40
CA GLY A 55 -19.94 5.46 -1.75
C GLY A 55 -20.13 6.21 -3.07
N HIS A 56 -19.06 6.56 -3.77
CA HIS A 56 -19.05 7.18 -5.09
C HIS A 56 -17.87 6.67 -5.93
N THR A 57 -17.88 7.00 -7.21
CA THR A 57 -16.81 6.57 -8.13
C THR A 57 -15.57 7.43 -7.97
N VAL A 58 -14.41 6.79 -7.89
CA VAL A 58 -13.11 7.44 -7.77
C VAL A 58 -12.15 6.88 -8.81
N ILE A 59 -11.40 7.76 -9.45
CA ILE A 59 -10.29 7.42 -10.33
C ILE A 59 -9.03 8.01 -9.71
N THR A 60 -8.01 7.19 -9.48
CA THR A 60 -6.74 7.65 -8.92
C THR A 60 -5.62 7.27 -9.88
N ALA A 61 -4.82 8.26 -10.29
CA ALA A 61 -3.57 8.06 -10.98
C ALA A 61 -2.42 8.44 -10.04
N LEU A 62 -1.41 7.60 -9.96
CA LEU A 62 -0.25 7.80 -9.11
C LEU A 62 1.03 7.44 -9.87
N GLY A 63 2.03 8.31 -9.80
CA GLY A 63 3.36 8.08 -10.33
C GLY A 63 4.41 8.24 -9.23
N ARG A 64 5.31 7.25 -9.11
CA ARG A 64 6.37 7.24 -8.09
C ARG A 64 7.72 6.99 -8.76
N MET A 65 8.66 7.91 -8.57
CA MET A 65 10.06 7.82 -9.00
C MET A 65 10.93 7.68 -7.75
N GLN A 66 11.41 6.47 -7.47
CA GLN A 66 12.25 6.21 -6.30
C GLN A 66 13.70 6.52 -6.59
N TRP A 67 14.44 6.92 -5.56
CA TRP A 67 15.90 7.10 -5.57
C TRP A 67 16.42 7.86 -6.80
N VAL A 68 15.87 9.04 -7.06
CA VAL A 68 16.23 9.87 -8.21
C VAL A 68 17.74 10.07 -8.28
N GLY A 69 18.31 9.87 -9.46
CA GLY A 69 19.76 9.92 -9.71
C GLY A 69 20.46 8.56 -9.64
N PHE A 70 19.75 7.49 -9.21
CA PHE A 70 20.27 6.12 -9.21
C PHE A 70 19.83 5.41 -10.50
N GLU A 71 20.77 4.86 -11.27
CA GLU A 71 20.47 4.14 -12.50
C GLU A 71 19.74 2.81 -12.20
N GLY A 72 18.65 2.55 -12.94
CA GLY A 72 17.81 1.38 -12.70
C GLY A 72 16.90 1.48 -11.48
N ALA A 73 16.77 2.65 -10.88
CA ALA A 73 15.89 2.88 -9.74
C ALA A 73 14.41 2.61 -10.07
N PRO A 74 13.60 2.17 -9.08
CA PRO A 74 12.19 1.84 -9.30
C PRO A 74 11.39 3.04 -9.81
N ASN A 75 10.56 2.78 -10.83
CA ASN A 75 9.63 3.75 -11.41
C ASN A 75 8.27 3.07 -11.58
N THR A 76 7.30 3.50 -10.77
CA THR A 76 5.99 2.87 -10.67
C THR A 76 4.91 3.84 -11.13
N GLN A 77 4.02 3.40 -12.02
CA GLN A 77 2.80 4.11 -12.39
C GLN A 77 1.60 3.25 -12.02
N ASN A 78 0.59 3.86 -11.43
CA ASN A 78 -0.64 3.19 -11.03
C ASN A 78 -1.86 3.99 -11.47
N LEU A 79 -2.85 3.30 -12.02
CA LEU A 79 -4.17 3.82 -12.33
C LEU A 79 -5.20 2.91 -11.68
N SER A 80 -6.04 3.46 -10.82
CA SER A 80 -7.11 2.72 -10.17
C SER A 80 -8.47 3.36 -10.43
N TYR A 81 -9.47 2.51 -10.60
CA TYR A 81 -10.89 2.85 -10.68
C TYR A 81 -11.62 2.14 -9.56
N ASP A 82 -12.44 2.85 -8.80
CA ASP A 82 -13.16 2.37 -7.63
C ASP A 82 -14.58 2.88 -7.64
N THR A 83 -15.59 2.00 -7.50
CA THR A 83 -16.99 2.39 -7.54
C THR A 83 -17.88 1.44 -6.73
N PRO A 84 -18.91 1.95 -6.02
CA PRO A 84 -19.99 1.12 -5.51
C PRO A 84 -20.91 0.68 -6.65
N LEU A 85 -21.42 -0.56 -6.60
CA LEU A 85 -22.38 -1.11 -7.55
C LEU A 85 -23.82 -0.97 -6.99
N GLY A 86 -24.41 0.19 -7.20
CA GLY A 86 -25.77 0.48 -6.73
C GLY A 86 -25.89 0.51 -5.20
N TYR A 87 -27.03 0.04 -4.70
CA TYR A 87 -27.34 0.02 -3.25
C TYR A 87 -27.17 -1.37 -2.63
N SER A 88 -26.59 -2.32 -3.35
CA SER A 88 -26.48 -3.73 -2.94
C SER A 88 -25.36 -4.00 -1.92
N GLY A 89 -24.59 -3.02 -1.53
CA GLY A 89 -23.39 -3.20 -0.72
C GLY A 89 -22.17 -3.73 -1.52
N LEU A 90 -22.34 -4.02 -2.82
CA LEU A 90 -21.24 -4.45 -3.68
C LEU A 90 -20.37 -3.27 -4.10
N GLY A 91 -19.06 -3.48 -4.11
CA GLY A 91 -18.06 -2.58 -4.66
C GLY A 91 -17.23 -3.27 -5.73
N LEU A 92 -16.83 -2.51 -6.72
CA LEU A 92 -15.93 -2.93 -7.80
C LEU A 92 -14.74 -1.99 -7.87
N GLY A 93 -13.55 -2.57 -8.02
CA GLY A 93 -12.32 -1.83 -8.26
C GLY A 93 -11.50 -2.48 -9.38
N VAL A 94 -10.84 -1.67 -10.17
CA VAL A 94 -9.84 -2.12 -11.16
C VAL A 94 -8.55 -1.39 -10.90
N ASN A 95 -7.45 -2.10 -10.95
CA ASN A 95 -6.12 -1.56 -10.73
C ASN A 95 -5.21 -1.96 -11.88
N LEU A 96 -4.59 -0.98 -12.52
CA LEU A 96 -3.55 -1.16 -13.53
C LEU A 96 -2.27 -0.52 -12.98
N MET A 97 -1.20 -1.31 -12.92
CA MET A 97 0.10 -0.81 -12.45
C MET A 97 1.20 -1.26 -13.40
N ASN A 98 2.13 -0.37 -13.68
CA ASN A 98 3.39 -0.66 -14.35
C ASN A 98 4.52 -0.34 -13.38
N ASP A 99 5.38 -1.30 -13.13
CA ASP A 99 6.55 -1.17 -12.28
C ASP A 99 7.81 -1.56 -13.03
N GLN A 100 8.80 -0.69 -12.99
CA GLN A 100 10.10 -0.88 -13.63
C GLN A 100 11.21 -0.80 -12.60
N VAL A 101 12.04 -1.85 -12.51
CA VAL A 101 13.21 -1.91 -11.61
C VAL A 101 14.37 -2.55 -12.33
N GLY A 102 15.39 -1.75 -12.69
CA GLY A 102 16.53 -2.23 -13.47
C GLY A 102 16.10 -2.87 -14.79
N PRO A 103 16.49 -4.14 -15.05
CA PRO A 103 16.12 -4.89 -16.25
C PRO A 103 14.69 -5.45 -16.20
N SER A 104 14.02 -5.40 -15.03
CA SER A 104 12.67 -5.95 -14.83
C SER A 104 11.59 -4.90 -15.13
N SER A 105 10.54 -5.34 -15.81
CA SER A 105 9.31 -4.58 -16.03
C SER A 105 8.11 -5.47 -15.73
N GLU A 106 7.21 -5.01 -14.87
CA GLU A 106 6.01 -5.75 -14.48
C GLU A 106 4.77 -4.93 -14.74
N ILE A 107 3.78 -5.51 -15.43
CA ILE A 107 2.47 -4.92 -15.64
C ILE A 107 1.43 -5.73 -14.87
N TYR A 108 0.76 -5.11 -13.94
CA TYR A 108 -0.31 -5.70 -13.12
C TYR A 108 -1.67 -5.24 -13.63
N LEU A 109 -2.60 -6.17 -13.71
CA LEU A 109 -4.02 -5.89 -13.95
C LEU A 109 -4.84 -6.70 -12.95
N ASP A 110 -5.46 -6.01 -12.00
CA ASP A 110 -6.26 -6.62 -10.94
C ASP A 110 -7.68 -6.08 -10.93
N ALA A 111 -8.65 -6.97 -10.77
CA ALA A 111 -10.03 -6.66 -10.43
C ALA A 111 -10.27 -6.97 -8.95
N ASN A 112 -10.91 -6.04 -8.24
CA ASN A 112 -11.28 -6.15 -6.85
C ASN A 112 -12.80 -6.13 -6.73
N VAL A 113 -13.38 -7.08 -6.01
CA VAL A 113 -14.81 -7.12 -5.70
C VAL A 113 -14.95 -7.13 -4.19
N SER A 114 -15.79 -6.27 -3.66
CA SER A 114 -16.09 -6.21 -2.23
C SER A 114 -17.56 -6.36 -1.95
N TYR A 115 -17.90 -6.83 -0.75
CA TYR A 115 -19.25 -6.82 -0.22
C TYR A 115 -19.25 -6.15 1.15
N ASN A 116 -20.01 -5.06 1.27
CA ASN A 116 -20.14 -4.23 2.46
C ASN A 116 -21.39 -4.61 3.23
N ILE A 117 -21.24 -4.93 4.50
CA ILE A 117 -22.32 -5.24 5.45
C ILE A 117 -22.39 -4.10 6.45
N GLN A 118 -23.54 -3.45 6.53
CA GLN A 118 -23.79 -2.44 7.56
C GLN A 118 -23.87 -3.11 8.94
N THR A 119 -23.06 -2.65 9.88
CA THR A 119 -23.00 -3.14 11.26
C THR A 119 -23.35 -2.02 12.22
N GLY A 120 -24.60 -2.03 12.71
CA GLY A 120 -25.13 -0.94 13.53
C GLY A 120 -25.48 0.30 12.70
N GLU A 121 -25.48 1.49 13.34
CA GLU A 121 -25.92 2.74 12.72
C GLU A 121 -24.86 3.35 11.80
N GLU A 122 -23.57 3.23 12.13
CA GLU A 122 -22.47 3.90 11.43
C GLU A 122 -21.39 2.95 10.92
N GLY A 123 -21.35 1.70 11.41
CA GLY A 123 -20.31 0.74 11.08
C GLY A 123 -20.56 0.04 9.76
N ASN A 124 -19.51 -0.20 8.99
CA ASN A 124 -19.53 -1.01 7.78
C ASN A 124 -18.36 -2.01 7.82
N LEU A 125 -18.67 -3.28 7.63
CA LEU A 125 -17.71 -4.37 7.50
C LEU A 125 -17.70 -4.84 6.05
N ALA A 126 -16.56 -4.75 5.39
CA ALA A 126 -16.37 -5.18 4.02
C ALA A 126 -15.47 -6.41 3.95
N PHE A 127 -15.83 -7.34 3.08
CA PHE A 127 -15.01 -8.45 2.64
C PHE A 127 -14.67 -8.24 1.17
N GLY A 128 -13.43 -8.46 0.78
CA GLY A 128 -12.96 -8.23 -0.58
C GLY A 128 -12.15 -9.38 -1.13
N LEU A 129 -12.28 -9.58 -2.43
CA LEU A 129 -11.48 -10.51 -3.21
C LEU A 129 -10.79 -9.76 -4.34
N ARG A 130 -9.55 -10.12 -4.63
CA ARG A 130 -8.77 -9.68 -5.78
C ARG A 130 -8.53 -10.86 -6.70
N LEU A 131 -8.77 -10.63 -8.00
CA LEU A 131 -8.42 -11.55 -9.07
C LEU A 131 -7.71 -10.77 -10.16
N GLY A 132 -6.60 -11.27 -10.63
CA GLY A 132 -5.83 -10.57 -11.64
C GLY A 132 -4.62 -11.37 -12.11
N GLY A 133 -3.64 -10.63 -12.59
CA GLY A 133 -2.38 -11.19 -12.98
C GLY A 133 -1.36 -10.10 -13.32
N ARG A 134 -0.13 -10.51 -13.39
CA ARG A 134 0.97 -9.66 -13.83
C ARG A 134 1.75 -10.32 -14.96
N LEU A 135 2.23 -9.49 -15.85
CA LEU A 135 3.17 -9.83 -16.91
C LEU A 135 4.55 -9.39 -16.44
N LEU A 136 5.39 -10.36 -16.09
CA LEU A 136 6.79 -10.13 -15.74
C LEU A 136 7.62 -10.25 -17.02
N ASN A 137 8.40 -9.21 -17.31
CA ASN A 137 9.41 -9.19 -18.35
C ASN A 137 10.76 -8.81 -17.74
N ILE A 138 11.78 -9.65 -17.92
CA ILE A 138 13.16 -9.34 -17.53
C ILE A 138 14.02 -9.39 -18.78
N ASP A 139 14.56 -8.22 -19.15
CA ASP A 139 15.46 -8.05 -20.28
C ASP A 139 16.88 -7.84 -19.76
N TRP A 140 17.61 -8.93 -19.68
CA TRP A 140 18.96 -8.94 -19.15
C TRP A 140 19.95 -8.09 -19.96
N SER A 141 19.67 -7.79 -21.23
CA SER A 141 20.53 -6.90 -22.03
C SER A 141 20.61 -5.48 -21.52
N LYS A 142 19.63 -5.07 -20.68
CA LYS A 142 19.57 -3.74 -20.04
C LYS A 142 20.32 -3.65 -18.70
N GLY A 143 20.85 -4.78 -18.21
CA GLY A 143 21.61 -4.84 -16.96
C GLY A 143 23.12 -4.75 -17.20
N THR A 144 23.85 -4.33 -16.16
CA THR A 144 25.32 -4.38 -16.15
C THR A 144 25.74 -5.50 -15.23
N TYR A 145 26.33 -6.57 -15.80
CA TYR A 145 26.75 -7.76 -15.05
C TYR A 145 28.27 -7.81 -14.96
N LYS A 146 28.78 -8.35 -13.85
CA LYS A 146 30.22 -8.55 -13.65
C LYS A 146 30.72 -9.92 -14.10
N ASP A 147 29.83 -10.92 -14.17
CA ASP A 147 30.12 -12.30 -14.49
C ASP A 147 29.12 -12.85 -15.51
N ASP A 148 29.60 -13.72 -16.44
CA ASP A 148 28.77 -14.45 -17.41
C ASP A 148 28.05 -15.63 -16.72
N GLU A 149 27.15 -15.34 -15.78
CA GLU A 149 26.33 -16.39 -15.17
C GLU A 149 25.24 -16.86 -16.16
N VAL A 150 25.02 -18.18 -16.20
CA VAL A 150 24.03 -18.83 -17.09
C VAL A 150 22.61 -18.27 -16.87
N VAL A 151 22.31 -17.76 -15.68
CA VAL A 151 21.02 -17.16 -15.30
C VAL A 151 20.66 -15.93 -16.15
N PHE A 152 21.65 -15.21 -16.69
CA PHE A 152 21.46 -13.95 -17.44
C PHE A 152 21.44 -14.14 -18.96
N GLN A 153 21.36 -15.37 -19.47
CA GLN A 153 21.43 -15.62 -20.91
C GLN A 153 20.09 -15.49 -21.62
N ASP A 154 18.97 -15.85 -20.96
CA ASP A 154 17.65 -15.84 -21.57
C ASP A 154 16.72 -14.82 -20.91
N ASN A 155 16.10 -13.97 -21.73
CA ASN A 155 15.07 -13.03 -21.27
C ASN A 155 13.85 -13.79 -20.73
N ILE A 156 13.27 -13.29 -19.63
CA ILE A 156 12.14 -13.90 -18.96
C ILE A 156 10.85 -13.17 -19.36
N ASN A 157 9.85 -13.95 -19.79
CA ASN A 157 8.49 -13.47 -20.03
C ASN A 157 7.53 -14.46 -19.37
N LYS A 158 6.89 -14.06 -18.28
CA LYS A 158 5.96 -14.92 -17.54
C LYS A 158 4.66 -14.19 -17.22
N PHE A 159 3.56 -14.92 -17.30
CA PHE A 159 2.28 -14.51 -16.70
C PHE A 159 2.15 -15.13 -15.31
N LEU A 160 1.91 -14.31 -14.31
CA LEU A 160 1.77 -14.72 -12.93
C LEU A 160 0.37 -14.31 -12.44
N PRO A 161 -0.56 -15.24 -12.20
CA PRO A 161 -1.89 -14.91 -11.70
C PRO A 161 -1.83 -14.35 -10.29
N THR A 162 -2.76 -13.45 -9.97
CA THR A 162 -2.93 -12.81 -8.67
C THR A 162 -4.28 -13.20 -8.07
N VAL A 163 -4.27 -13.70 -6.85
CA VAL A 163 -5.48 -13.95 -6.03
C VAL A 163 -5.24 -13.36 -4.66
N GLY A 164 -6.12 -12.48 -4.22
CA GLY A 164 -5.99 -11.83 -2.93
C GLY A 164 -7.32 -11.75 -2.18
N ALA A 165 -7.22 -11.46 -0.89
CA ALA A 165 -8.39 -11.28 -0.03
C ALA A 165 -8.13 -10.18 1.00
N GLY A 166 -9.21 -9.59 1.52
CA GLY A 166 -9.13 -8.60 2.57
C GLY A 166 -10.42 -8.44 3.35
N ILE A 167 -10.27 -7.85 4.51
CA ILE A 167 -11.35 -7.41 5.39
C ILE A 167 -11.09 -5.94 5.70
N TYR A 168 -12.14 -5.13 5.67
CA TYR A 168 -12.06 -3.70 5.95
C TYR A 168 -13.25 -3.26 6.77
N TYR A 169 -13.01 -2.77 7.98
CA TYR A 169 -14.03 -2.19 8.83
C TYR A 169 -13.86 -0.70 8.89
N HIS A 170 -14.96 0.03 8.75
CA HIS A 170 -14.92 1.47 8.82
C HIS A 170 -16.17 2.09 9.43
N GLN A 171 -15.97 3.21 10.08
CA GLN A 171 -16.96 4.17 10.53
C GLN A 171 -16.67 5.54 9.89
N PRO A 172 -17.52 6.56 10.07
CA PRO A 172 -17.27 7.89 9.49
C PRO A 172 -15.89 8.47 9.84
N GLN A 173 -15.38 8.23 11.04
CA GLN A 173 -14.14 8.84 11.54
C GLN A 173 -12.92 7.91 11.55
N TRP A 174 -13.08 6.59 11.48
CA TRP A 174 -11.94 5.68 11.59
C TRP A 174 -12.12 4.42 10.73
N TYR A 175 -11.02 3.76 10.49
CA TYR A 175 -11.00 2.51 9.76
C TYR A 175 -9.86 1.60 10.22
N VAL A 176 -10.06 0.31 10.01
CA VAL A 176 -9.03 -0.72 10.12
C VAL A 176 -9.23 -1.75 9.02
N GLY A 177 -8.15 -2.22 8.43
CA GLY A 177 -8.19 -3.24 7.38
C GLY A 177 -7.05 -4.23 7.50
N LEU A 178 -7.34 -5.48 7.21
CA LEU A 178 -6.37 -6.56 7.10
C LEU A 178 -6.49 -7.19 5.71
N SER A 179 -5.37 -7.46 5.05
CA SER A 179 -5.39 -8.01 3.70
C SER A 179 -4.14 -8.79 3.34
N VAL A 180 -4.31 -9.65 2.35
CA VAL A 180 -3.26 -10.33 1.60
C VAL A 180 -3.56 -10.10 0.12
N PRO A 181 -2.95 -9.10 -0.54
CA PRO A 181 -3.24 -8.74 -1.94
C PRO A 181 -2.90 -9.86 -2.93
N ASN A 182 -1.91 -10.71 -2.61
CA ASN A 182 -1.60 -11.92 -3.35
C ASN A 182 -1.30 -13.08 -2.39
N ILE A 183 -2.11 -14.12 -2.47
CA ILE A 183 -1.99 -15.34 -1.66
C ILE A 183 -1.12 -16.38 -2.38
N LEU A 184 -1.02 -16.26 -3.72
CA LEU A 184 -0.31 -17.24 -4.52
C LEU A 184 1.20 -17.08 -4.34
N ARG A 185 1.85 -18.20 -4.14
CA ARG A 185 3.31 -18.28 -4.09
C ARG A 185 3.80 -18.71 -5.49
N MET A 186 4.61 -17.88 -6.14
CA MET A 186 5.10 -18.15 -7.48
C MET A 186 6.61 -18.03 -7.57
N GLU A 187 7.20 -18.87 -8.41
CA GLU A 187 8.62 -18.83 -8.72
C GLU A 187 8.84 -18.00 -9.99
N HIS A 188 9.75 -17.03 -9.91
CA HIS A 188 10.07 -16.16 -11.04
C HIS A 188 10.95 -16.86 -12.08
N TYR A 189 11.74 -17.85 -11.64
CA TYR A 189 12.64 -18.66 -12.49
C TYR A 189 12.15 -20.08 -12.57
N ASP A 190 12.60 -20.82 -13.58
CA ASP A 190 12.33 -22.25 -13.69
C ASP A 190 13.19 -23.03 -12.71
N ALA A 191 12.68 -24.18 -12.22
CA ALA A 191 13.29 -24.98 -11.17
C ALA A 191 14.70 -25.51 -11.53
N ASP A 192 15.07 -25.50 -12.81
CA ASP A 192 16.37 -25.96 -13.31
C ASP A 192 17.47 -24.89 -13.32
N THR A 193 17.16 -23.66 -12.88
CA THR A 193 18.13 -22.57 -12.84
C THR A 193 18.97 -22.70 -11.56
N PRO A 194 20.31 -22.91 -11.65
CA PRO A 194 21.16 -22.95 -10.47
C PRO A 194 21.22 -21.56 -9.80
N GLY A 195 20.81 -21.47 -8.55
CA GLY A 195 20.83 -20.26 -7.76
C GLY A 195 19.62 -20.15 -6.85
N GLU A 196 19.61 -19.16 -5.97
CA GLU A 196 18.44 -18.86 -5.15
C GLU A 196 17.32 -18.30 -6.05
N VAL A 197 16.31 -19.12 -6.28
CA VAL A 197 15.13 -18.76 -7.08
C VAL A 197 14.40 -17.62 -6.37
N ALA A 198 14.22 -16.49 -7.05
CA ALA A 198 13.38 -15.42 -6.54
C ALA A 198 11.93 -15.91 -6.48
N VAL A 199 11.47 -16.19 -5.25
CA VAL A 199 10.11 -16.66 -4.97
C VAL A 199 9.30 -15.50 -4.45
N GLU A 200 8.15 -15.27 -5.07
CA GLU A 200 7.16 -14.34 -4.53
C GLU A 200 6.62 -14.86 -3.21
N ARG A 201 6.59 -13.98 -2.21
CA ARG A 201 6.12 -14.30 -0.87
C ARG A 201 4.85 -13.54 -0.57
N MET A 202 3.96 -14.15 0.24
CA MET A 202 2.75 -13.48 0.70
C MET A 202 3.08 -12.23 1.52
N HIS A 203 2.43 -11.12 1.15
CA HIS A 203 2.47 -9.86 1.87
C HIS A 203 1.19 -9.71 2.69
N PHE A 204 1.35 -9.50 3.99
CA PHE A 204 0.26 -9.19 4.91
C PHE A 204 0.26 -7.69 5.18
N PHE A 205 -0.89 -7.06 5.04
CA PHE A 205 -1.05 -5.64 5.34
C PHE A 205 -2.09 -5.44 6.43
N LEU A 206 -1.74 -4.62 7.42
CA LEU A 206 -2.68 -4.08 8.40
C LEU A 206 -2.65 -2.55 8.27
N ILE A 207 -3.78 -1.96 7.92
CA ILE A 207 -3.94 -0.52 7.77
C ILE A 207 -4.94 0.00 8.79
N ALA A 208 -4.65 1.16 9.38
CA ALA A 208 -5.57 1.83 10.27
C ALA A 208 -5.43 3.36 10.16
N GLY A 209 -6.50 4.08 10.46
CA GLY A 209 -6.48 5.54 10.53
C GLY A 209 -7.68 6.10 11.27
N TYR A 210 -7.51 7.32 11.77
CA TYR A 210 -8.55 8.07 12.47
C TYR A 210 -8.58 9.51 11.99
N VAL A 211 -9.75 10.13 11.94
CA VAL A 211 -9.94 11.55 11.63
C VAL A 211 -10.46 12.27 12.86
N PHE A 212 -9.68 13.19 13.37
CA PHE A 212 -10.06 14.09 14.45
C PHE A 212 -10.53 15.42 13.86
N ASP A 213 -11.75 15.82 14.12
CA ASP A 213 -12.25 17.17 13.85
C ASP A 213 -11.75 18.10 14.95
N ILE A 214 -10.69 18.88 14.68
CA ILE A 214 -10.10 19.80 15.66
C ILE A 214 -10.97 21.05 15.80
N ASN A 215 -11.45 21.59 14.66
CA ASN A 215 -12.44 22.64 14.55
C ASN A 215 -13.10 22.59 13.16
N GLU A 216 -13.94 23.57 12.81
CA GLU A 216 -14.66 23.62 11.53
C GLU A 216 -13.72 23.63 10.30
N ASP A 217 -12.54 24.25 10.43
CA ASP A 217 -11.59 24.46 9.35
C ASP A 217 -10.40 23.49 9.37
N LEU A 218 -10.21 22.74 10.46
CA LEU A 218 -9.02 21.92 10.67
C LEU A 218 -9.37 20.51 11.10
N LYS A 219 -8.92 19.54 10.30
CA LYS A 219 -8.98 18.10 10.63
C LYS A 219 -7.58 17.52 10.72
N PHE A 220 -7.40 16.54 11.60
CA PHE A 220 -6.15 15.80 11.78
C PHE A 220 -6.36 14.33 11.52
N LYS A 221 -5.55 13.73 10.64
CA LYS A 221 -5.65 12.31 10.26
C LYS A 221 -4.30 11.59 10.49
N PRO A 222 -4.08 10.96 11.65
CA PRO A 222 -3.08 9.94 11.79
C PRO A 222 -3.50 8.67 11.05
N ALA A 223 -2.52 8.00 10.42
CA ALA A 223 -2.71 6.69 9.82
C ALA A 223 -1.45 5.84 9.98
N ALA A 224 -1.63 4.52 9.93
CA ALA A 224 -0.54 3.56 10.01
C ALA A 224 -0.76 2.42 9.02
N LEU A 225 0.32 1.92 8.46
CA LEU A 225 0.38 0.73 7.61
C LEU A 225 1.49 -0.17 8.13
N LEU A 226 1.14 -1.39 8.52
CA LEU A 226 2.08 -2.43 8.84
C LEU A 226 2.09 -3.46 7.70
N LYS A 227 3.28 -3.75 7.18
CA LYS A 227 3.50 -4.77 6.15
C LYS A 227 4.39 -5.87 6.72
N GLY A 228 3.92 -7.09 6.63
CA GLY A 228 4.66 -8.30 7.01
C GLY A 228 4.88 -9.19 5.79
N VAL A 229 6.10 -9.67 5.59
CA VAL A 229 6.47 -10.63 4.55
C VAL A 229 7.26 -11.76 5.19
N SER A 230 6.92 -13.00 4.85
CA SER A 230 7.66 -14.16 5.39
C SER A 230 9.12 -14.09 4.97
N GLY A 231 10.03 -14.03 5.97
CA GLY A 231 11.47 -13.96 5.73
C GLY A 231 12.01 -12.57 5.38
N ALA A 232 11.24 -11.50 5.61
CA ALA A 232 11.72 -10.12 5.55
C ALA A 232 11.39 -9.39 6.87
N PRO A 233 12.11 -8.32 7.22
CA PRO A 233 11.75 -7.45 8.34
C PRO A 233 10.36 -6.86 8.18
N LEU A 234 9.67 -6.61 9.29
CA LEU A 234 8.42 -5.85 9.29
C LEU A 234 8.69 -4.42 8.80
N SER A 235 7.81 -3.92 7.94
CA SER A 235 7.78 -2.51 7.54
C SER A 235 6.61 -1.82 8.23
N LEU A 236 6.87 -0.69 8.88
CA LEU A 236 5.86 0.14 9.55
C LEU A 236 5.94 1.55 8.99
N ASP A 237 4.83 2.01 8.43
CA ASP A 237 4.62 3.40 8.04
C ASP A 237 3.66 4.07 9.01
N ILE A 238 4.02 5.23 9.52
CA ILE A 238 3.15 6.08 10.32
C ILE A 238 3.08 7.43 9.64
N SER A 239 1.88 7.94 9.44
CA SER A 239 1.66 9.27 8.86
C SER A 239 0.75 10.13 9.73
N ALA A 240 0.95 11.44 9.63
CA ALA A 240 0.15 12.46 10.26
C ALA A 240 -0.18 13.54 9.24
N ASN A 241 -1.46 13.72 8.97
CA ASN A 241 -1.95 14.64 7.93
C ASN A 241 -2.91 15.65 8.54
N LEU A 242 -2.79 16.91 8.14
CA LEU A 242 -3.69 18.02 8.47
C LEU A 242 -4.44 18.44 7.21
N LEU A 243 -5.73 18.67 7.34
CA LEU A 243 -6.58 19.25 6.30
C LEU A 243 -7.07 20.62 6.76
N PHE A 244 -6.77 21.64 5.96
CA PHE A 244 -7.18 23.03 6.20
C PHE A 244 -8.26 23.43 5.21
N ASN A 245 -9.39 23.95 5.72
CA ASN A 245 -10.52 24.48 4.95
C ASN A 245 -11.02 23.52 3.86
N GLU A 246 -10.91 22.21 4.09
CA GLU A 246 -11.21 21.14 3.13
C GLU A 246 -10.46 21.26 1.78
N LYS A 247 -9.41 22.07 1.70
CA LYS A 247 -8.66 22.35 0.46
C LYS A 247 -7.19 21.98 0.51
N PHE A 248 -6.49 22.34 1.59
CA PHE A 248 -5.05 22.13 1.68
C PHE A 248 -4.74 20.99 2.63
N ARG A 249 -3.93 20.06 2.17
CA ARG A 249 -3.41 18.93 2.96
C ARG A 249 -1.91 19.10 3.14
N VAL A 250 -1.47 18.98 4.37
CA VAL A 250 -0.05 18.98 4.73
C VAL A 250 0.18 17.82 5.68
N GLY A 251 1.17 17.01 5.40
CA GLY A 251 1.45 15.84 6.21
C GLY A 251 2.92 15.49 6.28
N ALA A 252 3.23 14.61 7.20
CA ALA A 252 4.51 13.95 7.31
C ALA A 252 4.28 12.44 7.49
N SER A 253 5.20 11.64 6.98
CA SER A 253 5.22 10.20 7.17
C SER A 253 6.62 9.75 7.58
N TRP A 254 6.66 8.69 8.35
CA TRP A 254 7.90 8.01 8.71
C TRP A 254 7.74 6.51 8.44
N ARG A 255 8.65 5.98 7.66
CA ARG A 255 8.78 4.55 7.41
C ARG A 255 10.00 4.03 8.14
N TRP A 256 9.76 3.04 9.00
CA TRP A 256 10.81 2.47 9.81
C TRP A 256 11.96 1.95 8.94
N ASP A 257 13.19 2.38 9.29
CA ASP A 257 14.46 2.00 8.65
C ASP A 257 14.52 2.24 7.13
N ASP A 258 13.71 3.20 6.63
CA ASP A 258 13.67 3.54 5.21
C ASP A 258 13.70 5.04 4.96
N SER A 259 12.66 5.79 5.36
CA SER A 259 12.52 7.19 4.94
C SER A 259 11.66 8.04 5.89
N VAL A 260 11.87 9.36 5.77
CA VAL A 260 10.96 10.39 6.29
C VAL A 260 10.40 11.15 5.11
N SER A 261 9.09 11.40 5.10
CA SER A 261 8.40 11.99 3.97
C SER A 261 7.63 13.25 4.34
N ALA A 262 7.59 14.20 3.44
CA ALA A 262 6.66 15.33 3.46
C ALA A 262 5.55 15.09 2.43
N LEU A 263 4.30 15.38 2.82
CA LEU A 263 3.13 15.22 1.97
C LEU A 263 2.42 16.57 1.81
N LEU A 264 2.04 16.88 0.58
CA LEU A 264 1.26 18.05 0.24
C LEU A 264 0.07 17.62 -0.62
N GLY A 265 -1.07 18.27 -0.43
CA GLY A 265 -2.28 18.02 -1.23
C GLY A 265 -3.08 19.29 -1.41
N PHE A 266 -3.69 19.40 -2.55
CA PHE A 266 -4.55 20.53 -2.90
C PHE A 266 -5.80 20.07 -3.61
N GLN A 267 -6.96 20.38 -3.03
CA GLN A 267 -8.26 20.19 -3.66
C GLN A 267 -8.48 21.27 -4.69
N ALA A 268 -8.12 21.00 -5.95
CA ALA A 268 -8.16 21.97 -7.04
C ALA A 268 -9.60 22.32 -7.45
N THR A 269 -10.49 21.34 -7.42
CA THR A 269 -11.95 21.51 -7.59
C THR A 269 -12.66 20.59 -6.60
N ASP A 270 -14.00 20.65 -6.53
CA ASP A 270 -14.77 19.73 -5.66
C ASP A 270 -14.54 18.25 -5.99
N SER A 271 -14.10 17.94 -7.21
CA SER A 271 -13.87 16.58 -7.69
C SER A 271 -12.39 16.22 -7.87
N LEU A 272 -11.46 17.18 -7.94
CA LEU A 272 -10.07 16.92 -8.27
C LEU A 272 -9.14 17.27 -7.10
N LEU A 273 -8.48 16.25 -6.59
CA LEU A 273 -7.36 16.35 -5.66
C LEU A 273 -6.04 16.13 -6.39
N ILE A 274 -5.06 16.98 -6.11
CA ILE A 274 -3.67 16.83 -6.52
C ILE A 274 -2.83 16.59 -5.27
N GLY A 275 -2.09 15.50 -5.23
CA GLY A 275 -1.20 15.12 -4.14
C GLY A 275 0.25 15.06 -4.61
N TYR A 276 1.17 15.40 -3.73
CA TYR A 276 2.59 15.26 -3.93
C TYR A 276 3.25 14.80 -2.63
N SER A 277 4.18 13.87 -2.72
CA SER A 277 5.06 13.57 -1.60
C SER A 277 6.52 13.49 -2.04
N TYR A 278 7.39 13.81 -1.08
CA TYR A 278 8.83 13.69 -1.20
C TYR A 278 9.36 12.87 -0.03
N ASP A 279 10.06 11.77 -0.34
CA ASP A 279 10.67 10.91 0.66
C ASP A 279 12.18 11.14 0.70
N LEU A 280 12.66 11.53 1.86
CA LEU A 280 14.09 11.58 2.17
C LEU A 280 14.52 10.21 2.71
N THR A 281 15.38 9.51 1.97
CA THR A 281 15.94 8.23 2.41
C THR A 281 16.79 8.42 3.65
N THR A 282 16.52 7.65 4.72
CA THR A 282 17.26 7.68 5.99
C THR A 282 18.11 6.43 6.20
N SER A 283 17.92 5.40 5.38
CA SER A 283 18.70 4.17 5.37
C SER A 283 20.07 4.37 4.69
N ASN A 284 20.91 3.32 4.67
CA ASN A 284 22.25 3.36 4.09
C ASN A 284 22.30 3.71 2.58
N TYR A 285 21.14 3.69 1.88
CA TYR A 285 21.01 4.09 0.47
C TYR A 285 20.97 5.60 0.25
N ASN A 286 20.93 6.40 1.30
CA ASN A 286 20.85 7.85 1.24
C ASN A 286 22.06 8.53 0.52
N VAL A 287 23.22 7.88 0.48
CA VAL A 287 24.47 8.42 -0.09
C VAL A 287 24.43 8.50 -1.61
N THR A 288 23.55 7.75 -2.26
CA THR A 288 23.55 7.52 -3.72
C THR A 288 22.33 8.07 -4.45
N ASN A 289 21.34 8.66 -3.74
CA ASN A 289 20.13 9.15 -4.37
C ASN A 289 19.69 10.52 -3.86
N SER A 290 18.86 11.21 -4.66
CA SER A 290 18.28 12.53 -4.35
C SER A 290 16.86 12.43 -3.79
N GLY A 291 16.51 11.30 -3.15
CA GLY A 291 15.18 11.05 -2.59
C GLY A 291 14.20 10.44 -3.59
N THR A 292 12.94 10.36 -3.19
CA THR A 292 11.84 9.76 -3.95
C THR A 292 10.71 10.76 -4.11
N HIS A 293 10.17 10.86 -5.31
CA HIS A 293 9.04 11.73 -5.63
C HIS A 293 7.80 10.90 -5.95
N GLU A 294 6.65 11.31 -5.44
CA GLU A 294 5.37 10.69 -5.73
C GLU A 294 4.32 11.76 -6.03
N ILE A 295 3.64 11.62 -7.17
CA ILE A 295 2.55 12.51 -7.60
C ILE A 295 1.27 11.69 -7.67
N MET A 296 0.17 12.24 -7.15
CA MET A 296 -1.15 11.63 -7.18
C MET A 296 -2.17 12.62 -7.74
N LEU A 297 -3.01 12.11 -8.64
CA LEU A 297 -4.22 12.77 -9.11
C LEU A 297 -5.41 11.90 -8.75
N GLN A 298 -6.37 12.44 -8.04
CA GLN A 298 -7.57 11.71 -7.66
C GLN A 298 -8.79 12.49 -8.10
N TYR A 299 -9.63 11.84 -8.92
CA TYR A 299 -10.85 12.41 -9.45
C TYR A 299 -12.06 11.66 -8.92
N GLU A 300 -12.97 12.39 -8.27
CA GLU A 300 -14.18 11.88 -7.63
C GLU A 300 -15.40 12.25 -8.45
N ILE A 301 -16.23 11.26 -8.81
CA ILE A 301 -17.48 11.44 -9.55
C ILE A 301 -18.63 11.25 -8.56
N PHE A 302 -19.16 12.36 -8.07
CA PHE A 302 -20.30 12.34 -7.16
C PHE A 302 -21.60 12.23 -7.97
N LYS A 303 -22.40 11.19 -7.69
CA LYS A 303 -23.80 11.11 -8.18
C LYS A 303 -24.75 11.91 -7.31
N ASP A 304 -24.43 12.02 -6.00
CA ASP A 304 -25.16 12.81 -5.01
C ASP A 304 -24.18 13.46 -4.04
N ILE A 305 -24.33 14.77 -3.81
CA ILE A 305 -23.44 15.58 -2.94
C ILE A 305 -23.52 15.15 -1.45
N ARG A 306 -24.45 14.26 -1.10
CA ARG A 306 -24.74 13.85 0.30
C ARG A 306 -23.74 12.88 0.93
N TYR A 307 -22.79 12.33 0.18
CA TYR A 307 -21.91 11.24 0.64
C TYR A 307 -20.42 11.59 0.67
N ARG A 308 -20.06 12.83 1.04
CA ARG A 308 -18.65 13.08 1.39
C ARG A 308 -18.32 12.32 2.67
N SER A 309 -17.56 11.24 2.57
CA SER A 309 -17.08 10.55 3.74
C SER A 309 -15.96 11.35 4.41
N PRO A 310 -16.10 11.75 5.70
CA PRO A 310 -15.06 12.51 6.40
C PRO A 310 -13.73 11.77 6.55
N ARG A 311 -13.71 10.45 6.28
CA ARG A 311 -12.50 9.61 6.32
C ARG A 311 -11.48 9.93 5.25
N PHE A 312 -11.88 10.64 4.21
CA PHE A 312 -11.10 10.77 2.97
C PHE A 312 -10.74 12.20 2.63
N PHE A 313 -10.51 12.99 3.60
CA PHE A 313 -9.94 14.27 3.25
C PHE A 313 -8.52 14.10 2.75
#